data_8c9f01aa6d561291ce63767c10a17d40
#
_entry.id   8c9f01aa6d561291ce63767c10a17d40
#
_cell.length_a   1.000
_cell.length_b   1.000
_cell.length_c   1.000
_cell.angle_alpha   90.00
_cell.angle_beta   90.00
_cell.angle_gamma   90.00
#
_symmetry.space_group_name_H-M   'P 1'
#
loop_
_entity.id
_entity.type
_entity.pdbx_description
1 polymer ?
#
loop_
_entity_poly.entity_id
_entity_poly.type
_entity_poly.pdbx_seq_one_letter_code
_entity_poly.pdbx_strand_id
1 'polypeptide(L)'
;MFPLANAQPICVNETITTSPQSTNALPVILIHGYNEGPSVWSTWEDLLENNGILFCTVEFSYDQCGSALDHANELEQIVQYVKSNTQQSHVNMVGHSKGGLDARVYLDKSGTADVANLIMIGTPNAGDPLANKGAQYTDFDFLNLSCTPALYDLKVGADDTNAHENHNTKYYTIAGDWNPSLESNCPQQWSPELMWLDLLGFEDKLYAELIDMNAGHNDGIVPITSVESLPYSTSLGHTQDCHTNLLNDEEFTKTQPYLLGLR
;
A
#
# COMPACT_ATOMS: atom_id res chain seq x y z
N MET A 1 -25.54 10.25 21.67
CA MET A 1 -24.08 10.14 21.54
C MET A 1 -23.72 8.75 22.03
N PHE A 2 -23.70 7.77 21.14
CA PHE A 2 -23.25 6.43 21.49
C PHE A 2 -21.72 6.47 21.48
N PRO A 3 -21.02 5.91 22.47
CA PRO A 3 -19.60 5.76 22.37
C PRO A 3 -19.35 4.84 21.17
N LEU A 4 -18.60 5.34 20.19
CA LEU A 4 -17.99 4.48 19.17
C LEU A 4 -17.19 3.45 19.97
N ALA A 5 -17.60 2.20 19.88
CA ALA A 5 -16.78 1.10 20.38
C ALA A 5 -15.41 1.28 19.70
N ASN A 6 -14.36 1.36 20.51
CA ASN A 6 -12.99 1.33 20.00
C ASN A 6 -12.82 -0.01 19.26
N ALA A 7 -13.14 -0.02 17.97
CA ALA A 7 -12.72 -1.13 17.12
C ALA A 7 -11.19 -1.10 17.17
N GLN A 8 -10.59 -2.20 17.60
CA GLN A 8 -9.14 -2.32 17.58
C GLN A 8 -8.76 -2.68 16.15
N PRO A 9 -7.68 -2.11 15.61
CA PRO A 9 -7.16 -2.55 14.33
C PRO A 9 -6.87 -4.05 14.40
N ILE A 10 -7.21 -4.78 13.34
CA ILE A 10 -7.20 -6.24 13.36
C ILE A 10 -6.27 -6.76 12.27
N CYS A 11 -5.53 -7.83 12.61
CA CYS A 11 -5.04 -8.76 11.60
C CYS A 11 -6.20 -9.66 11.20
N VAL A 12 -6.79 -9.46 10.02
CA VAL A 12 -7.96 -10.27 9.60
C VAL A 12 -7.56 -11.63 9.06
N ASN A 13 -6.45 -11.70 8.32
CA ASN A 13 -5.83 -12.95 7.92
C ASN A 13 -4.44 -12.98 8.54
N GLU A 14 -4.14 -14.03 9.29
CA GLU A 14 -2.86 -14.14 9.97
C GLU A 14 -2.42 -15.60 10.15
N THR A 15 -1.12 -15.81 10.06
CA THR A 15 -0.48 -17.06 10.46
C THR A 15 0.32 -16.91 11.76
N ILE A 16 0.41 -15.71 12.31
CA ILE A 16 1.26 -15.38 13.47
C ILE A 16 0.84 -16.11 14.75
N THR A 17 -0.44 -16.47 14.89
CA THR A 17 -0.97 -17.19 16.06
C THR A 17 -1.24 -18.65 15.79
N THR A 18 -1.32 -19.08 14.54
CA THR A 18 -1.79 -20.42 14.14
C THR A 18 -0.69 -21.34 13.64
N SER A 19 0.41 -20.79 13.13
CA SER A 19 1.49 -21.56 12.52
C SER A 19 2.79 -21.41 13.29
N PRO A 20 3.55 -22.49 13.51
CA PRO A 20 4.91 -22.36 14.02
C PRO A 20 5.79 -21.70 12.97
N GLN A 21 6.60 -20.74 13.38
CA GLN A 21 7.58 -20.13 12.49
C GLN A 21 8.55 -21.21 11.98
N SER A 22 8.55 -21.42 10.68
CA SER A 22 9.39 -22.45 10.04
C SER A 22 10.70 -21.89 9.45
N THR A 23 10.82 -20.57 9.41
CA THR A 23 11.97 -19.84 8.86
C THR A 23 12.50 -18.80 9.84
N ASN A 24 13.68 -18.26 9.60
CA ASN A 24 14.22 -17.11 10.34
C ASN A 24 13.73 -15.76 9.76
N ALA A 25 12.79 -15.80 8.83
CA ALA A 25 12.21 -14.60 8.24
C ALA A 25 11.42 -13.80 9.31
N LEU A 26 11.49 -12.47 9.21
CA LEU A 26 10.67 -11.61 10.04
C LEU A 26 9.20 -11.70 9.59
N PRO A 27 8.24 -11.56 10.53
CA PRO A 27 6.83 -11.52 10.16
C PRO A 27 6.54 -10.30 9.28
N VAL A 28 5.58 -10.44 8.36
CA VAL A 28 5.21 -9.43 7.38
C VAL A 28 3.85 -8.83 7.74
N ILE A 29 3.76 -7.51 7.74
CA ILE A 29 2.51 -6.77 7.84
C ILE A 29 2.14 -6.28 6.44
N LEU A 30 0.96 -6.68 5.94
CA LEU A 30 0.42 -6.32 4.63
C LEU A 30 -0.59 -5.18 4.78
N ILE A 31 -0.35 -4.07 4.08
CA ILE A 31 -1.10 -2.80 4.24
C ILE A 31 -1.71 -2.42 2.89
N HIS A 32 -3.04 -2.47 2.79
CA HIS A 32 -3.78 -2.14 1.56
C HIS A 32 -3.82 -0.63 1.28
N GLY A 33 -4.23 -0.25 0.07
CA GLY A 33 -4.27 1.11 -0.41
C GLY A 33 -5.59 1.85 -0.18
N TYR A 34 -5.72 2.96 -0.92
CA TYR A 34 -6.89 3.83 -0.92
C TYR A 34 -8.14 3.08 -1.41
N ASN A 35 -9.21 3.13 -0.63
CA ASN A 35 -10.49 2.47 -0.94
C ASN A 35 -10.36 0.97 -1.25
N GLU A 36 -9.32 0.34 -0.73
CA GLU A 36 -9.10 -1.10 -0.80
C GLU A 36 -9.42 -1.75 0.56
N GLY A 37 -9.31 -3.07 0.61
CA GLY A 37 -9.44 -3.85 1.83
C GLY A 37 -8.47 -5.03 1.84
N PRO A 38 -8.46 -5.84 2.91
CA PRO A 38 -7.52 -6.95 3.06
C PRO A 38 -7.49 -7.95 1.92
N SER A 39 -8.62 -8.11 1.21
CA SER A 39 -8.77 -9.11 0.13
C SER A 39 -7.83 -8.91 -1.05
N VAL A 40 -7.25 -7.72 -1.25
CA VAL A 40 -6.27 -7.47 -2.31
C VAL A 40 -4.99 -8.28 -2.11
N TRP A 41 -4.73 -8.74 -0.90
CA TRP A 41 -3.52 -9.48 -0.53
C TRP A 41 -3.63 -11.00 -0.68
N SER A 42 -4.77 -11.55 -1.14
CA SER A 42 -5.01 -13.01 -1.16
C SER A 42 -3.90 -13.82 -1.83
N THR A 43 -3.38 -13.36 -2.97
CA THR A 43 -2.24 -14.01 -3.66
C THR A 43 -0.96 -13.99 -2.80
N TRP A 44 -0.68 -12.85 -2.16
CA TRP A 44 0.50 -12.69 -1.31
C TRP A 44 0.40 -13.51 -0.02
N GLU A 45 -0.79 -13.64 0.56
CA GLU A 45 -1.04 -14.49 1.73
C GLU A 45 -0.68 -15.93 1.44
N ASP A 46 -1.16 -16.48 0.31
CA ASP A 46 -0.82 -17.82 -0.14
C ASP A 46 0.68 -17.99 -0.39
N LEU A 47 1.33 -17.00 -1.00
CA LEU A 47 2.76 -17.04 -1.28
C LEU A 47 3.61 -16.95 -0.01
N LEU A 48 3.24 -16.11 0.95
CA LEU A 48 3.91 -16.02 2.25
C LEU A 48 3.77 -17.33 3.03
N GLU A 49 2.56 -17.88 3.10
CA GLU A 49 2.31 -19.15 3.79
C GLU A 49 3.12 -20.31 3.16
N ASN A 50 3.11 -20.41 1.82
CA ASN A 50 3.89 -21.42 1.09
C ASN A 50 5.40 -21.31 1.30
N ASN A 51 5.90 -20.09 1.64
CA ASN A 51 7.31 -19.85 1.98
C ASN A 51 7.58 -19.94 3.49
N GLY A 52 6.58 -20.26 4.30
CA GLY A 52 6.71 -20.38 5.77
C GLY A 52 7.01 -19.04 6.45
N ILE A 53 6.58 -17.93 5.86
CA ILE A 53 6.72 -16.58 6.40
C ILE A 53 5.43 -16.21 7.13
N LEU A 54 5.54 -15.85 8.40
CA LEU A 54 4.39 -15.39 9.18
C LEU A 54 3.92 -14.02 8.68
N PHE A 55 2.61 -13.81 8.61
CA PHE A 55 2.05 -12.54 8.17
C PHE A 55 0.81 -12.11 8.96
N CYS A 56 0.49 -10.84 8.84
CA CYS A 56 -0.71 -10.19 9.33
C CYS A 56 -1.23 -9.25 8.23
N THR A 57 -2.40 -9.51 7.70
CA THR A 57 -3.08 -8.60 6.77
C THR A 57 -3.95 -7.64 7.57
N VAL A 58 -3.70 -6.34 7.38
CA VAL A 58 -4.33 -5.28 8.14
C VAL A 58 -5.74 -4.99 7.64
N GLU A 59 -6.68 -4.81 8.56
CA GLU A 59 -7.93 -4.09 8.33
C GLU A 59 -7.98 -2.90 9.29
N PHE A 60 -8.12 -1.69 8.75
CA PHE A 60 -8.19 -0.48 9.55
C PHE A 60 -9.59 -0.28 10.12
N SER A 61 -9.65 0.19 11.39
CA SER A 61 -10.92 0.37 12.09
C SER A 61 -11.71 1.59 11.62
N TYR A 62 -11.04 2.55 10.99
CA TYR A 62 -11.64 3.79 10.46
C TYR A 62 -11.95 3.72 8.96
N ASP A 63 -12.10 2.53 8.43
CA ASP A 63 -12.29 2.25 7.03
C ASP A 63 -11.05 2.49 6.13
N GLN A 64 -11.22 2.12 4.88
CA GLN A 64 -10.21 2.20 3.82
C GLN A 64 -9.89 3.65 3.41
N CYS A 65 -10.57 4.63 4.00
CA CYS A 65 -10.55 6.04 3.65
C CYS A 65 -9.97 6.94 4.75
N GLY A 66 -9.46 6.32 5.83
CA GLY A 66 -8.81 7.04 6.92
C GLY A 66 -7.59 7.82 6.47
N SER A 67 -7.23 8.86 7.22
CA SER A 67 -6.01 9.60 6.95
C SER A 67 -4.76 8.75 7.19
N ALA A 68 -3.65 9.10 6.53
CA ALA A 68 -2.37 8.43 6.76
C ALA A 68 -1.94 8.52 8.23
N LEU A 69 -2.32 9.60 8.90
CA LEU A 69 -2.08 9.80 10.33
C LEU A 69 -2.91 8.84 11.21
N ASP A 70 -4.19 8.65 10.89
CA ASP A 70 -5.06 7.72 11.62
C ASP A 70 -4.56 6.29 11.45
N HIS A 71 -4.26 5.89 10.21
CA HIS A 71 -3.68 4.58 9.90
C HIS A 71 -2.31 4.37 10.57
N ALA A 72 -1.45 5.40 10.63
CA ALA A 72 -0.17 5.31 11.33
C ALA A 72 -0.34 5.01 12.83
N ASN A 73 -1.36 5.59 13.49
CA ASN A 73 -1.66 5.30 14.89
C ASN A 73 -2.16 3.87 15.10
N GLU A 74 -2.89 3.32 14.14
CA GLU A 74 -3.32 1.92 14.16
C GLU A 74 -2.16 0.96 13.89
N LEU A 75 -1.28 1.30 12.94
CA LEU A 75 -0.08 0.50 12.63
C LEU A 75 0.83 0.33 13.84
N GLU A 76 0.93 1.33 14.72
CA GLU A 76 1.69 1.19 15.98
C GLU A 76 1.16 0.03 16.83
N GLN A 77 -0.15 -0.09 16.97
CA GLN A 77 -0.78 -1.17 17.74
C GLN A 77 -0.59 -2.53 17.06
N ILE A 78 -0.73 -2.58 15.74
CA ILE A 78 -0.55 -3.80 14.94
C ILE A 78 0.90 -4.30 15.06
N VAL A 79 1.88 -3.42 14.93
CA VAL A 79 3.31 -3.78 15.08
C VAL A 79 3.57 -4.40 16.45
N GLN A 80 3.06 -3.78 17.52
CA GLN A 80 3.22 -4.33 18.87
C GLN A 80 2.50 -5.67 19.05
N TYR A 81 1.32 -5.83 18.45
CA TYR A 81 0.59 -7.08 18.44
C TYR A 81 1.39 -8.20 17.73
N VAL A 82 1.89 -7.94 16.53
CA VAL A 82 2.67 -8.92 15.75
C VAL A 82 3.96 -9.30 16.48
N LYS A 83 4.72 -8.33 16.98
CA LYS A 83 5.95 -8.57 17.75
C LYS A 83 5.70 -9.42 19.00
N SER A 84 4.64 -9.13 19.74
CA SER A 84 4.30 -9.83 20.97
C SER A 84 3.92 -11.29 20.72
N ASN A 85 3.17 -11.56 19.66
CA ASN A 85 2.72 -12.93 19.32
C ASN A 85 3.82 -13.76 18.67
N THR A 86 4.69 -13.14 17.86
CA THR A 86 5.79 -13.86 17.20
C THR A 86 7.08 -13.90 18.02
N GLN A 87 7.18 -13.12 19.10
CA GLN A 87 8.39 -12.92 19.89
C GLN A 87 9.58 -12.38 19.06
N GLN A 88 9.30 -11.76 17.93
CA GLN A 88 10.29 -11.11 17.09
C GLN A 88 10.50 -9.65 17.52
N SER A 89 11.75 -9.18 17.45
CA SER A 89 12.08 -7.78 17.77
C SER A 89 11.71 -6.81 16.64
N HIS A 90 11.59 -7.32 15.41
CA HIS A 90 11.32 -6.54 14.21
C HIS A 90 10.25 -7.21 13.35
N VAL A 91 9.66 -6.42 12.47
CA VAL A 91 8.74 -6.86 11.41
C VAL A 91 9.22 -6.34 10.06
N ASN A 92 8.70 -6.91 8.97
CA ASN A 92 8.71 -6.29 7.66
C ASN A 92 7.32 -5.70 7.38
N MET A 93 7.27 -4.63 6.60
CA MET A 93 6.03 -4.06 6.08
C MET A 93 6.02 -4.09 4.56
N VAL A 94 4.87 -4.43 3.98
CA VAL A 94 4.61 -4.31 2.55
C VAL A 94 3.34 -3.48 2.39
N GLY A 95 3.44 -2.34 1.73
CA GLY A 95 2.32 -1.44 1.50
C GLY A 95 2.04 -1.28 0.01
N HIS A 96 0.78 -1.46 -0.39
CA HIS A 96 0.29 -1.15 -1.71
C HIS A 96 -0.24 0.29 -1.74
N SER A 97 0.08 1.03 -2.79
CA SER A 97 -0.51 2.35 -3.01
C SER A 97 -0.39 3.25 -1.77
N LYS A 98 -1.49 3.82 -1.30
CA LYS A 98 -1.57 4.61 -0.06
C LYS A 98 -1.01 3.86 1.17
N GLY A 99 -1.16 2.53 1.25
CA GLY A 99 -0.65 1.75 2.39
C GLY A 99 0.86 1.88 2.60
N GLY A 100 1.63 2.09 1.53
CA GLY A 100 3.05 2.41 1.65
C GLY A 100 3.29 3.80 2.24
N LEU A 101 2.44 4.78 1.92
CA LEU A 101 2.50 6.13 2.51
C LEU A 101 2.13 6.09 4.00
N ASP A 102 1.07 5.36 4.36
CA ASP A 102 0.64 5.17 5.75
C ASP A 102 1.78 4.58 6.61
N ALA A 103 2.50 3.58 6.07
CA ALA A 103 3.67 3.00 6.72
C ALA A 103 4.82 4.00 6.87
N ARG A 104 5.07 4.87 5.88
CA ARG A 104 6.08 5.93 5.98
C ARG A 104 5.73 6.94 7.08
N VAL A 105 4.47 7.37 7.13
CA VAL A 105 3.99 8.30 8.18
C VAL A 105 4.12 7.66 9.56
N TYR A 106 3.80 6.38 9.70
CA TYR A 106 4.04 5.63 10.93
C TYR A 106 5.53 5.66 11.34
N LEU A 107 6.45 5.38 10.41
CA LEU A 107 7.88 5.33 10.68
C LEU A 107 8.47 6.69 11.05
N ASP A 108 8.03 7.75 10.40
CA ASP A 108 8.45 9.13 10.71
C ASP A 108 8.00 9.54 12.11
N LYS A 109 6.73 9.30 12.43
CA LYS A 109 6.15 9.69 13.71
C LYS A 109 6.65 8.88 14.90
N SER A 110 6.76 7.58 14.74
CA SER A 110 7.17 6.69 15.83
C SER A 110 8.66 6.75 16.10
N GLY A 111 9.48 7.05 15.09
CA GLY A 111 10.94 6.99 15.18
C GLY A 111 11.47 5.61 15.58
N THR A 112 10.62 4.57 15.48
CA THR A 112 10.90 3.23 15.98
C THR A 112 11.95 2.50 15.14
N ALA A 113 12.67 1.56 15.75
CA ALA A 113 13.52 0.60 15.07
C ALA A 113 12.81 -0.73 14.77
N ASP A 114 11.50 -0.80 14.98
CA ASP A 114 10.72 -2.05 14.95
C ASP A 114 10.52 -2.62 13.53
N VAL A 115 10.70 -1.81 12.49
CA VAL A 115 10.53 -2.22 11.09
C VAL A 115 11.88 -2.34 10.41
N ALA A 116 12.23 -3.55 9.99
CA ALA A 116 13.50 -3.81 9.31
C ALA A 116 13.46 -3.37 7.84
N ASN A 117 12.39 -3.72 7.13
CA ASN A 117 12.20 -3.38 5.72
C ASN A 117 10.78 -2.85 5.49
N LEU A 118 10.66 -1.76 4.73
CA LEU A 118 9.42 -1.28 4.15
C LEU A 118 9.50 -1.43 2.63
N ILE A 119 8.63 -2.25 2.07
CA ILE A 119 8.47 -2.45 0.62
C ILE A 119 7.20 -1.73 0.18
N MET A 120 7.34 -0.82 -0.75
CA MET A 120 6.27 0.04 -1.27
C MET A 120 5.99 -0.31 -2.73
N ILE A 121 4.78 -0.75 -3.01
CA ILE A 121 4.34 -1.21 -4.34
C ILE A 121 3.34 -0.19 -4.88
N GLY A 122 3.65 0.47 -5.98
CA GLY A 122 2.80 1.51 -6.56
C GLY A 122 2.51 2.69 -5.63
N THR A 123 3.34 2.94 -4.62
CA THR A 123 3.10 3.99 -3.61
C THR A 123 3.39 5.37 -4.18
N PRO A 124 2.45 6.34 -4.10
CA PRO A 124 2.67 7.71 -4.56
C PRO A 124 3.54 8.51 -3.58
N ASN A 125 4.83 8.20 -3.53
CA ASN A 125 5.78 8.76 -2.56
C ASN A 125 5.97 10.28 -2.64
N ALA A 126 5.72 10.89 -3.81
CA ALA A 126 5.70 12.35 -4.01
C ALA A 126 4.26 12.89 -4.22
N GLY A 127 3.26 12.06 -3.94
CA GLY A 127 1.87 12.35 -4.23
C GLY A 127 1.46 11.96 -5.64
N ASP A 128 0.17 12.12 -5.91
CA ASP A 128 -0.48 11.74 -7.15
C ASP A 128 -1.19 12.93 -7.79
N PRO A 129 -0.89 13.28 -9.06
CA PRO A 129 -1.57 14.33 -9.78
C PRO A 129 -3.10 14.11 -9.90
N LEU A 130 -3.54 12.86 -9.99
CA LEU A 130 -4.98 12.53 -10.02
C LEU A 130 -5.67 12.86 -8.70
N ALA A 131 -4.98 12.69 -7.56
CA ALA A 131 -5.50 13.10 -6.26
C ALA A 131 -5.68 14.62 -6.17
N ASN A 132 -4.80 15.42 -6.76
CA ASN A 132 -4.99 16.87 -6.86
C ASN A 132 -6.26 17.22 -7.64
N LYS A 133 -6.52 16.50 -8.73
CA LYS A 133 -7.72 16.70 -9.54
C LYS A 133 -8.98 16.23 -8.80
N GLY A 134 -8.94 15.03 -8.21
CA GLY A 134 -10.04 14.48 -7.41
C GLY A 134 -10.45 15.41 -6.27
N ALA A 135 -9.49 15.98 -5.57
CA ALA A 135 -9.75 16.92 -4.48
C ALA A 135 -10.49 18.20 -4.90
N GLN A 136 -10.47 18.58 -6.18
CA GLN A 136 -11.23 19.71 -6.70
C GLN A 136 -12.71 19.41 -6.91
N TYR A 137 -13.06 18.11 -6.93
CA TYR A 137 -14.43 17.63 -7.19
C TYR A 137 -15.10 17.03 -5.94
N THR A 138 -14.51 17.17 -4.76
CA THR A 138 -15.06 16.64 -3.50
C THR A 138 -16.43 17.21 -3.10
N ASP A 139 -16.86 18.31 -3.72
CA ASP A 139 -18.23 18.83 -3.59
C ASP A 139 -19.29 18.01 -4.37
N PHE A 140 -18.85 17.05 -5.17
CA PHE A 140 -19.74 16.13 -5.89
C PHE A 140 -19.92 14.84 -5.08
N ASP A 141 -20.81 14.87 -4.10
CA ASP A 141 -21.34 13.71 -3.33
C ASP A 141 -21.85 12.56 -4.24
N PHE A 142 -21.93 12.82 -5.53
CA PHE A 142 -22.47 11.95 -6.56
C PHE A 142 -21.61 10.70 -6.83
N LEU A 143 -20.30 10.75 -6.59
CA LEU A 143 -19.38 9.64 -6.88
C LEU A 143 -18.97 8.84 -5.64
N ASN A 144 -19.62 9.10 -4.48
CA ASN A 144 -19.25 8.49 -3.20
C ASN A 144 -17.72 8.61 -2.91
N LEU A 145 -17.10 9.72 -3.34
CA LEU A 145 -15.71 10.06 -3.04
C LEU A 145 -15.58 10.53 -1.58
N SER A 146 -16.30 9.86 -0.68
CA SER A 146 -16.30 10.16 0.77
C SER A 146 -14.97 9.88 1.45
N CYS A 147 -14.01 9.28 0.74
CA CYS A 147 -12.63 9.07 1.18
C CYS A 147 -11.79 10.37 1.18
N THR A 148 -12.39 11.47 1.60
CA THR A 148 -11.78 12.80 1.55
C THR A 148 -10.45 12.91 2.31
N PRO A 149 -10.32 12.42 3.57
CA PRO A 149 -9.04 12.51 4.28
C PRO A 149 -7.91 11.82 3.52
N ALA A 150 -8.11 10.56 3.13
CA ALA A 150 -7.13 9.77 2.38
C ALA A 150 -6.75 10.42 1.03
N LEU A 151 -7.72 11.02 0.33
CA LEU A 151 -7.47 11.69 -0.94
C LEU A 151 -6.57 12.93 -0.77
N TYR A 152 -6.74 13.68 0.33
CA TYR A 152 -5.90 14.85 0.61
C TYR A 152 -4.45 14.46 0.93
N ASP A 153 -4.23 13.33 1.62
CA ASP A 153 -2.91 12.81 1.94
C ASP A 153 -2.13 12.41 0.68
N LEU A 154 -2.86 11.97 -0.36
CA LEU A 154 -2.29 11.55 -1.64
C LEU A 154 -1.95 12.69 -2.58
N LYS A 155 -2.27 13.94 -2.27
CA LYS A 155 -1.99 15.07 -3.17
C LYS A 155 -0.50 15.31 -3.31
N VAL A 156 -0.08 15.77 -4.49
CA VAL A 156 1.28 16.27 -4.70
C VAL A 156 1.54 17.43 -3.73
N GLY A 157 2.57 17.30 -2.92
CA GLY A 157 2.96 18.29 -1.91
C GLY A 157 2.12 18.24 -0.63
N ALA A 158 1.33 17.19 -0.38
CA ALA A 158 0.74 16.93 0.92
C ALA A 158 1.84 16.70 1.97
N ASP A 159 1.55 17.07 3.23
CA ASP A 159 2.53 16.94 4.33
C ASP A 159 2.98 15.49 4.52
N ASP A 160 2.06 14.53 4.36
CA ASP A 160 2.35 13.10 4.51
C ASP A 160 3.33 12.57 3.45
N THR A 161 3.34 13.15 2.24
CA THR A 161 4.33 12.80 1.21
C THR A 161 5.75 13.25 1.58
N ASN A 162 5.90 14.15 2.55
CA ASN A 162 7.17 14.63 3.07
C ASN A 162 7.65 13.86 4.33
N ALA A 163 7.01 12.74 4.69
CA ALA A 163 7.43 11.90 5.80
C ALA A 163 8.94 11.56 5.68
N HIS A 164 9.67 11.77 6.78
CA HIS A 164 11.13 11.65 6.80
C HIS A 164 11.57 10.18 6.83
N GLU A 165 12.80 9.97 6.37
CA GLU A 165 13.44 8.66 6.49
C GLU A 165 13.63 8.26 7.95
N ASN A 166 13.24 7.04 8.28
CA ASN A 166 13.67 6.39 9.50
C ASN A 166 14.94 5.57 9.21
N HIS A 167 16.08 6.01 9.72
CA HIS A 167 17.39 5.40 9.44
C HIS A 167 17.56 3.95 9.94
N ASN A 168 16.62 3.44 10.72
CA ASN A 168 16.62 2.04 11.18
C ASN A 168 15.91 1.10 10.20
N THR A 169 15.21 1.64 9.20
CA THR A 169 14.42 0.90 8.21
C THR A 169 15.07 0.99 6.84
N LYS A 170 15.08 -0.11 6.09
CA LYS A 170 15.44 -0.10 4.66
C LYS A 170 14.19 0.06 3.83
N TYR A 171 14.26 0.91 2.80
CA TYR A 171 13.13 1.25 1.94
C TYR A 171 13.34 0.70 0.55
N TYR A 172 12.29 0.08 0.00
CA TYR A 172 12.28 -0.50 -1.34
C TYR A 172 11.02 -0.05 -2.08
N THR A 173 11.14 0.11 -3.40
CA THR A 173 10.02 0.51 -4.26
C THR A 173 9.88 -0.44 -5.44
N ILE A 174 8.64 -0.71 -5.85
CA ILE A 174 8.27 -1.34 -7.12
C ILE A 174 7.26 -0.42 -7.80
N ALA A 175 7.45 -0.12 -9.09
CA ALA A 175 6.54 0.68 -9.87
C ALA A 175 5.92 -0.13 -11.01
N GLY A 176 4.68 0.17 -11.37
CA GLY A 176 4.09 -0.29 -12.61
C GLY A 176 4.43 0.68 -13.76
N ASP A 177 4.73 0.13 -14.93
CA ASP A 177 4.95 0.82 -16.19
C ASP A 177 3.95 0.27 -17.23
N TRP A 178 2.69 0.48 -16.95
CA TRP A 178 1.62 -0.10 -17.74
C TRP A 178 1.42 0.63 -19.07
N ASN A 179 1.17 -0.15 -20.11
CA ASN A 179 0.80 0.40 -21.41
C ASN A 179 -0.47 -0.30 -21.92
N PRO A 180 -1.62 0.37 -21.88
CA PRO A 180 -2.90 -0.21 -22.29
C PRO A 180 -2.94 -0.66 -23.76
N SER A 181 -1.99 -0.19 -24.58
CA SER A 181 -1.87 -0.64 -25.99
C SER A 181 -1.21 -2.00 -26.14
N LEU A 182 -0.48 -2.45 -25.14
CA LEU A 182 0.25 -3.72 -25.14
C LEU A 182 -0.48 -4.82 -24.36
N GLU A 183 -1.20 -4.46 -23.33
CA GLU A 183 -1.99 -5.36 -22.48
C GLU A 183 -3.45 -4.92 -22.45
N SER A 184 -4.31 -5.75 -23.06
CA SER A 184 -5.75 -5.47 -23.17
C SER A 184 -6.55 -5.77 -21.90
N ASN A 185 -5.95 -6.38 -20.89
CA ASN A 185 -6.63 -6.81 -19.68
C ASN A 185 -5.82 -6.44 -18.44
N CYS A 186 -6.03 -5.25 -17.92
CA CYS A 186 -5.81 -4.99 -16.53
C CYS A 186 -6.93 -5.71 -15.77
N PRO A 187 -6.66 -6.81 -15.06
CA PRO A 187 -7.70 -7.51 -14.32
C PRO A 187 -8.16 -6.62 -13.18
N GLN A 188 -9.40 -6.27 -13.24
CA GLN A 188 -10.01 -5.30 -12.36
C GLN A 188 -10.47 -6.00 -11.08
N GLN A 189 -9.75 -5.77 -10.00
CA GLN A 189 -10.18 -6.16 -8.65
C GLN A 189 -10.78 -4.95 -7.92
N TRP A 190 -11.66 -4.24 -8.59
CA TRP A 190 -12.43 -3.18 -7.93
C TRP A 190 -13.44 -3.78 -6.96
N SER A 191 -13.68 -3.06 -5.86
CA SER A 191 -14.82 -3.39 -5.00
C SER A 191 -16.12 -3.43 -5.83
N PRO A 192 -17.12 -4.23 -5.44
CA PRO A 192 -18.40 -4.29 -6.17
C PRO A 192 -19.03 -2.93 -6.42
N GLU A 193 -18.76 -1.94 -5.56
CA GLU A 193 -19.26 -0.57 -5.69
C GLU A 193 -18.61 0.21 -6.84
N LEU A 194 -17.39 -0.17 -7.23
CA LEU A 194 -16.65 0.48 -8.31
C LEU A 194 -16.69 -0.30 -9.64
N MET A 195 -17.23 -1.52 -9.63
CA MET A 195 -17.30 -2.41 -10.81
C MET A 195 -18.03 -1.78 -12.01
N TRP A 196 -18.92 -0.82 -11.80
CA TRP A 196 -19.57 -0.10 -12.89
C TRP A 196 -18.66 0.97 -13.55
N LEU A 197 -17.69 1.52 -12.82
CA LEU A 197 -16.68 2.45 -13.36
C LEU A 197 -15.74 1.72 -14.32
N ASP A 198 -15.50 0.48 -14.05
CA ASP A 198 -14.72 -0.46 -14.81
C ASP A 198 -15.31 -0.76 -16.18
N LEU A 199 -16.61 -1.05 -16.27
CA LEU A 199 -17.32 -1.23 -17.53
C LEU A 199 -17.13 -0.06 -18.51
N LEU A 200 -16.66 1.09 -18.03
CA LEU A 200 -16.42 2.30 -18.81
C LEU A 200 -14.94 2.50 -19.19
N GLY A 201 -14.05 1.56 -18.88
CA GLY A 201 -12.61 1.70 -19.12
C GLY A 201 -12.00 2.84 -18.29
N PHE A 202 -12.20 2.81 -16.99
CA PHE A 202 -11.83 3.91 -16.10
C PHE A 202 -10.31 4.08 -15.98
N GLU A 203 -9.56 2.96 -15.86
CA GLU A 203 -8.09 3.03 -15.80
C GLU A 203 -7.47 3.56 -17.09
N ASP A 204 -7.97 3.15 -18.25
CA ASP A 204 -7.54 3.73 -19.54
C ASP A 204 -7.74 5.25 -19.57
N LYS A 205 -8.83 5.74 -18.98
CA LYS A 205 -9.09 7.19 -18.89
C LYS A 205 -8.16 7.88 -17.90
N LEU A 206 -7.88 7.25 -16.75
CA LEU A 206 -6.92 7.78 -15.78
C LEU A 206 -5.51 7.79 -16.37
N TYR A 207 -5.13 6.72 -17.07
CA TYR A 207 -3.86 6.67 -17.80
C TYR A 207 -3.75 7.80 -18.83
N ALA A 208 -4.79 7.99 -19.66
CA ALA A 208 -4.83 9.08 -20.64
C ALA A 208 -4.75 10.46 -19.98
N GLU A 209 -5.41 10.63 -18.84
CA GLU A 209 -5.35 11.87 -18.05
C GLU A 209 -3.94 12.14 -17.52
N LEU A 210 -3.23 11.12 -17.02
CA LEU A 210 -1.84 11.26 -16.57
C LEU A 210 -0.91 11.64 -17.75
N ILE A 211 -1.13 11.06 -18.93
CA ILE A 211 -0.36 11.44 -20.14
C ILE A 211 -0.65 12.90 -20.51
N ASP A 212 -1.90 13.33 -20.48
CA ASP A 212 -2.26 14.74 -20.74
C ASP A 212 -1.67 15.70 -19.71
N MET A 213 -1.51 15.27 -18.46
CA MET A 213 -0.81 16.01 -17.40
C MET A 213 0.72 15.96 -17.55
N ASN A 214 1.26 15.27 -18.57
CA ASN A 214 2.69 15.04 -18.76
C ASN A 214 3.36 14.35 -17.56
N ALA A 215 2.65 13.43 -16.92
CA ALA A 215 3.13 12.67 -15.76
C ALA A 215 4.17 11.59 -16.12
N GLY A 216 4.33 11.28 -17.41
CA GLY A 216 5.28 10.29 -17.92
C GLY A 216 4.78 8.85 -17.76
N HIS A 217 5.70 7.91 -17.66
CA HIS A 217 5.41 6.50 -17.43
C HIS A 217 4.68 6.30 -16.10
N ASN A 218 3.64 5.46 -16.11
CA ASN A 218 2.77 5.25 -14.95
C ASN A 218 2.07 3.89 -15.03
N ASP A 219 1.42 3.48 -13.94
CA ASP A 219 0.65 2.25 -13.84
C ASP A 219 -0.87 2.42 -14.11
N GLY A 220 -1.26 3.56 -14.64
CA GLY A 220 -2.67 3.96 -14.83
C GLY A 220 -3.21 4.85 -13.72
N ILE A 221 -2.56 4.90 -12.57
CA ILE A 221 -2.92 5.73 -11.42
C ILE A 221 -1.71 6.53 -10.93
N VAL A 222 -0.59 5.89 -10.63
CA VAL A 222 0.57 6.54 -10.01
C VAL A 222 1.74 6.64 -10.99
N PRO A 223 2.32 7.83 -11.19
CA PRO A 223 3.53 8.00 -12.00
C PRO A 223 4.76 7.31 -11.37
N ILE A 224 5.58 6.66 -12.19
CA ILE A 224 6.86 6.06 -11.74
C ILE A 224 7.73 7.09 -11.02
N THR A 225 7.76 8.33 -11.52
CA THR A 225 8.51 9.42 -10.92
C THR A 225 8.07 9.73 -9.49
N SER A 226 6.81 9.48 -9.15
CA SER A 226 6.32 9.59 -7.77
C SER A 226 6.74 8.38 -6.95
N VAL A 227 6.57 7.16 -7.46
CA VAL A 227 6.97 5.93 -6.74
C VAL A 227 8.44 5.97 -6.36
N GLU A 228 9.31 6.39 -7.26
CA GLU A 228 10.77 6.39 -7.10
C GLU A 228 11.36 7.72 -6.59
N SER A 229 10.52 8.61 -6.09
CA SER A 229 10.95 9.95 -5.65
C SER A 229 11.85 9.97 -4.41
N LEU A 230 11.90 8.89 -3.64
CA LEU A 230 12.63 8.83 -2.37
C LEU A 230 14.12 8.56 -2.60
N PRO A 231 15.03 9.50 -2.25
CA PRO A 231 16.46 9.34 -2.52
C PRO A 231 17.13 8.25 -1.68
N TYR A 232 16.48 7.79 -0.62
CA TYR A 232 16.96 6.76 0.30
C TYR A 232 16.35 5.38 0.05
N SER A 233 15.47 5.24 -0.93
CA SER A 233 14.89 3.95 -1.30
C SER A 233 15.73 3.25 -2.37
N THR A 234 15.58 1.92 -2.42
CA THR A 234 16.15 1.07 -3.48
C THR A 234 15.02 0.62 -4.39
N SER A 235 15.05 0.99 -5.67
CA SER A 235 14.11 0.46 -6.66
C SER A 235 14.41 -1.02 -6.91
N LEU A 236 13.39 -1.86 -6.83
CA LEU A 236 13.41 -3.27 -7.22
C LEU A 236 12.99 -3.47 -8.69
N GLY A 237 12.82 -2.36 -9.41
CA GLY A 237 12.48 -2.31 -10.83
C GLY A 237 11.00 -2.06 -11.08
N HIS A 238 10.65 -2.17 -12.37
CA HIS A 238 9.30 -1.94 -12.86
C HIS A 238 8.69 -3.25 -13.34
N THR A 239 7.35 -3.30 -13.38
CA THR A 239 6.56 -4.35 -14.01
C THR A 239 5.65 -3.72 -15.06
N GLN A 240 5.14 -4.50 -16.01
CA GLN A 240 4.22 -4.00 -17.03
C GLN A 240 2.76 -4.03 -16.55
N ASP A 241 2.57 -4.11 -15.24
CA ASP A 241 1.26 -4.22 -14.63
C ASP A 241 0.63 -2.86 -14.38
N CYS A 242 -0.71 -2.82 -14.46
CA CYS A 242 -1.48 -1.69 -14.01
C CYS A 242 -1.58 -1.68 -12.46
N HIS A 243 -1.96 -0.56 -11.90
CA HIS A 243 -1.96 -0.30 -10.46
C HIS A 243 -2.66 -1.39 -9.64
N THR A 244 -3.83 -1.82 -10.07
CA THR A 244 -4.63 -2.83 -9.37
C THR A 244 -4.09 -4.26 -9.53
N ASN A 245 -3.18 -4.50 -10.48
CA ASN A 245 -2.55 -5.80 -10.70
C ASN A 245 -1.14 -5.93 -10.12
N LEU A 246 -0.65 -4.93 -9.42
CA LEU A 246 0.71 -4.92 -8.85
C LEU A 246 0.92 -5.89 -7.67
N LEU A 247 -0.11 -6.62 -7.23
CA LEU A 247 -0.01 -7.55 -6.09
C LEU A 247 -0.02 -9.02 -6.57
N ASN A 248 0.79 -9.33 -7.57
CA ASN A 248 0.90 -10.67 -8.16
C ASN A 248 2.23 -11.36 -7.81
N ASP A 249 2.46 -12.52 -8.44
CA ASP A 249 3.64 -13.38 -8.21
C ASP A 249 4.95 -12.71 -8.64
N GLU A 250 4.93 -11.80 -9.62
CA GLU A 250 6.14 -11.15 -10.12
C GLU A 250 6.70 -10.19 -9.06
N GLU A 251 5.85 -9.32 -8.49
CA GLU A 251 6.25 -8.40 -7.43
C GLU A 251 6.68 -9.16 -6.18
N PHE A 252 5.95 -10.22 -5.83
CA PHE A 252 6.36 -11.08 -4.71
C PHE A 252 7.76 -11.65 -4.92
N THR A 253 8.04 -12.17 -6.12
CA THR A 253 9.36 -12.74 -6.44
C THR A 253 10.48 -11.71 -6.32
N LYS A 254 10.25 -10.46 -6.71
CA LYS A 254 11.22 -9.36 -6.55
C LYS A 254 11.50 -9.06 -5.07
N THR A 255 10.51 -9.20 -4.22
CA THR A 255 10.60 -8.86 -2.79
C THR A 255 11.10 -10.01 -1.91
N GLN A 256 10.91 -11.25 -2.33
CA GLN A 256 11.20 -12.46 -1.56
C GLN A 256 12.60 -12.49 -0.92
N PRO A 257 13.71 -12.10 -1.59
CA PRO A 257 15.04 -12.11 -0.97
C PRO A 257 15.16 -11.20 0.25
N TYR A 258 14.40 -10.13 0.30
CA TYR A 258 14.41 -9.16 1.40
C TYR A 258 13.51 -9.64 2.54
N LEU A 259 12.37 -10.24 2.22
CA LEU A 259 11.45 -10.82 3.21
C LEU A 259 12.06 -12.03 3.91
N LEU A 260 12.86 -12.83 3.20
CA LEU A 260 13.59 -13.98 3.75
C LEU A 260 14.90 -13.61 4.46
N GLY A 261 15.31 -12.35 4.46
CA GLY A 261 16.57 -11.92 5.07
C GLY A 261 17.81 -12.42 4.33
N LEU A 262 17.72 -12.67 3.03
CA LEU A 262 18.82 -13.17 2.19
C LEU A 262 19.71 -12.05 1.62
N ARG A 263 19.33 -10.77 1.86
CA ARG A 263 20.05 -9.56 1.40
C ARG A 263 20.06 -8.47 2.45
#